data_a366adac3f744da76fa235175e4b3f84
#
_entry.id   a366adac3f744da76fa235175e4b3f84
#
_cell.length_a   1.000
_cell.length_b   1.000
_cell.length_c   1.000
_cell.angle_alpha   90.00
_cell.angle_beta   90.00
_cell.angle_gamma   90.00
#
_symmetry.space_group_name_H-M   'P 1'
#
loop_
_entity.id
_entity.type
_entity.pdbx_description
1 polymer ?
#
loop_
_entity_poly.entity_id
_entity_poly.type
_entity_poly.pdbx_seq_one_letter_code
_entity_poly.pdbx_strand_id
1 'polypeptide(L)'
;MKRFVAILTLLFVAFAASAQSENSIIIDQNSFRPLQSDALTGVNIDPIGVDSSRRPCARIKMKINRMSREDINKLEVKIHSNNQLTKCKTADYENGLILEMTAKPATRFYFHHPEFGYSNEVNINLEPNKEYYMEASLNQTYSIVVNSNVTDAEVYLDGEYKGRTDSSNSLTIKEVFIGEHTLKLTYGNISHEQKIEVNSGKISFRQNVDTAASE
;
A
#
# COMPACT_ATOMS: atom_id res chain seq x y z
N MET A 1 -11.39 9.49 71.11
CA MET A 1 -11.55 8.59 69.96
C MET A 1 -11.55 9.47 68.70
N LYS A 2 -10.43 9.59 68.01
CA LYS A 2 -10.30 10.35 66.75
C LYS A 2 -10.38 9.34 65.58
N ARG A 3 -11.42 9.41 64.75
CA ARG A 3 -11.58 8.62 63.54
C ARG A 3 -10.80 9.25 62.39
N PHE A 4 -9.75 8.62 61.95
CA PHE A 4 -9.06 8.98 60.69
C PHE A 4 -9.87 8.39 59.52
N VAL A 5 -10.39 9.26 58.67
CA VAL A 5 -10.95 8.90 57.36
C VAL A 5 -9.81 9.01 56.34
N ALA A 6 -9.35 7.89 55.86
CA ALA A 6 -8.39 7.83 54.75
C ALA A 6 -9.16 7.99 53.42
N ILE A 7 -8.94 9.10 52.72
CA ILE A 7 -9.45 9.34 51.39
C ILE A 7 -8.45 8.72 50.42
N LEU A 8 -8.85 7.61 49.82
CA LEU A 8 -8.12 6.94 48.75
C LEU A 8 -8.43 7.66 47.42
N THR A 9 -7.56 8.57 47.01
CA THR A 9 -7.63 9.21 45.70
C THR A 9 -7.13 8.22 44.62
N LEU A 10 -8.07 7.66 43.87
CA LEU A 10 -7.78 6.83 42.70
C LEU A 10 -7.28 7.75 41.56
N LEU A 11 -5.99 7.74 41.30
CA LEU A 11 -5.39 8.45 40.14
C LEU A 11 -5.70 7.64 38.89
N PHE A 12 -6.70 8.03 38.13
CA PHE A 12 -6.91 7.53 36.76
C PHE A 12 -5.82 8.14 35.87
N VAL A 13 -4.76 7.40 35.61
CA VAL A 13 -3.84 7.71 34.53
C VAL A 13 -4.54 7.30 33.24
N ALA A 14 -5.16 8.25 32.56
CA ALA A 14 -5.60 8.08 31.20
C ALA A 14 -4.36 7.92 30.30
N PHE A 15 -4.02 6.70 29.94
CA PHE A 15 -3.13 6.47 28.82
C PHE A 15 -3.87 6.96 27.55
N ALA A 16 -3.55 8.19 27.15
CA ALA A 16 -3.80 8.61 25.78
C ALA A 16 -2.89 7.72 24.90
N ALA A 17 -3.43 6.61 24.42
CA ALA A 17 -2.85 5.93 23.29
C ALA A 17 -2.91 6.95 22.14
N SER A 18 -1.79 7.63 21.89
CA SER A 18 -1.57 8.31 20.62
C SER A 18 -1.65 7.21 19.55
N ALA A 19 -2.78 7.13 18.86
CA ALA A 19 -2.85 6.40 17.60
C ALA A 19 -1.78 7.04 16.72
N GLN A 20 -0.61 6.40 16.63
CA GLN A 20 0.31 6.68 15.54
C GLN A 20 -0.50 6.41 14.29
N SER A 21 -0.74 7.44 13.50
CA SER A 21 -1.31 7.29 12.17
C SER A 21 -0.35 6.36 11.43
N GLU A 22 -0.75 5.11 11.25
CA GLU A 22 0.00 4.18 10.43
C GLU A 22 0.13 4.83 9.05
N ASN A 23 1.38 4.91 8.56
CA ASN A 23 1.62 5.46 7.24
C ASN A 23 0.85 4.62 6.22
N SER A 24 -0.02 5.26 5.45
CA SER A 24 -0.78 4.56 4.40
C SER A 24 0.12 4.08 3.26
N ILE A 25 1.26 4.74 3.05
CA ILE A 25 2.27 4.35 2.06
C ILE A 25 3.47 3.78 2.80
N ILE A 26 3.85 2.56 2.49
CA ILE A 26 5.01 1.90 3.08
C ILE A 26 6.07 1.67 2.02
N ILE A 27 7.25 2.26 2.22
CA ILE A 27 8.45 1.96 1.44
C ILE A 27 9.17 0.80 2.13
N ASP A 28 9.32 -0.33 1.45
CA ASP A 28 10.00 -1.50 1.99
C ASP A 28 11.52 -1.36 1.83
N GLN A 29 12.18 -0.91 2.88
CA GLN A 29 13.64 -0.76 2.90
C GLN A 29 14.36 -2.09 2.72
N ASN A 30 13.76 -3.23 3.09
CA ASN A 30 14.37 -4.55 2.94
C ASN A 30 14.38 -5.02 1.48
N SER A 31 13.53 -4.46 0.64
CA SER A 31 13.50 -4.73 -0.81
C SER A 31 14.64 -4.04 -1.56
N PHE A 32 15.34 -3.08 -0.92
CA PHE A 32 16.42 -2.31 -1.54
C PHE A 32 17.61 -3.20 -1.89
N ARG A 33 17.94 -3.24 -3.17
CA ARG A 33 19.06 -4.04 -3.70
C ARG A 33 19.66 -3.42 -4.96
N PRO A 34 20.96 -3.59 -5.21
CA PRO A 34 21.55 -3.18 -6.49
C PRO A 34 20.95 -4.03 -7.63
N LEU A 35 20.69 -3.38 -8.76
CA LEU A 35 20.42 -4.06 -10.02
C LEU A 35 21.76 -4.36 -10.69
N GLN A 36 21.95 -5.63 -11.10
CA GLN A 36 23.06 -5.95 -11.99
C GLN A 36 22.75 -5.32 -13.35
N SER A 37 23.64 -4.48 -13.85
CA SER A 37 23.54 -4.05 -15.23
C SER A 37 23.86 -5.28 -16.10
N ASP A 38 22.82 -5.83 -16.74
CA ASP A 38 23.03 -6.81 -17.80
C ASP A 38 23.76 -6.11 -18.94
N ALA A 39 25.07 -6.24 -18.97
CA ALA A 39 25.96 -5.68 -19.96
C ALA A 39 25.76 -6.27 -21.38
N LEU A 40 24.72 -7.09 -21.57
CA LEU A 40 24.46 -7.85 -22.80
C LEU A 40 23.24 -7.39 -23.60
N THR A 41 22.42 -6.46 -23.14
CA THR A 41 21.36 -5.91 -23.96
C THR A 41 21.78 -4.56 -24.49
N GLY A 42 22.10 -4.47 -25.77
CA GLY A 42 22.37 -3.25 -26.53
C GLY A 42 21.17 -2.28 -26.62
N VAL A 43 20.40 -2.18 -25.57
CA VAL A 43 19.30 -1.24 -25.39
C VAL A 43 19.87 0.07 -24.93
N ASN A 44 19.48 1.16 -25.57
CA ASN A 44 19.77 2.54 -25.20
C ASN A 44 19.53 2.76 -23.70
N ILE A 45 20.55 2.56 -22.88
CA ILE A 45 20.48 2.83 -21.44
C ILE A 45 20.56 4.34 -21.32
N ASP A 46 19.44 4.96 -20.96
CA ASP A 46 19.41 6.38 -20.57
C ASP A 46 20.45 6.59 -19.46
N PRO A 47 21.55 7.34 -19.72
CA PRO A 47 22.64 7.43 -18.76
C PRO A 47 22.17 8.10 -17.47
N ILE A 48 22.69 7.64 -16.33
CA ILE A 48 22.48 8.29 -15.05
C ILE A 48 23.22 9.61 -15.05
N GLY A 49 22.50 10.69 -14.74
CA GLY A 49 23.05 12.05 -14.80
C GLY A 49 23.86 12.46 -13.59
N VAL A 50 24.09 13.78 -13.50
CA VAL A 50 24.68 14.45 -12.34
C VAL A 50 23.67 15.47 -11.79
N ASP A 51 23.82 15.85 -10.53
CA ASP A 51 23.02 16.92 -9.93
C ASP A 51 23.48 18.33 -10.36
N SER A 52 22.80 19.36 -9.88
CA SER A 52 23.12 20.76 -10.21
C SER A 52 24.53 21.20 -9.77
N SER A 53 25.12 20.46 -8.83
CA SER A 53 26.51 20.68 -8.36
C SER A 53 27.51 19.76 -9.05
N ARG A 54 27.11 19.09 -10.15
CA ARG A 54 27.91 18.11 -10.91
C ARG A 54 28.34 16.89 -10.12
N ARG A 55 27.66 16.57 -9.02
CA ARG A 55 27.90 15.34 -8.26
C ARG A 55 27.18 14.17 -8.96
N PRO A 56 27.78 12.98 -9.03
CA PRO A 56 27.17 11.85 -9.69
C PRO A 56 25.89 11.40 -8.96
N CYS A 57 24.90 10.96 -9.73
CA CYS A 57 23.65 10.43 -9.23
C CYS A 57 23.64 8.89 -9.22
N ALA A 58 22.65 8.34 -8.57
CA ALA A 58 22.22 6.96 -8.67
C ALA A 58 20.74 6.92 -9.08
N ARG A 59 20.31 5.79 -9.64
CA ARG A 59 18.93 5.56 -10.08
C ARG A 59 18.29 4.49 -9.22
N ILE A 60 17.05 4.75 -8.77
CA ILE A 60 16.22 3.76 -8.09
C ILE A 60 15.02 3.47 -8.99
N LYS A 61 14.86 2.21 -9.38
CA LYS A 61 13.66 1.70 -10.06
C LYS A 61 12.73 1.13 -9.00
N MET A 62 11.62 1.82 -8.75
CA MET A 62 10.65 1.42 -7.74
C MET A 62 9.47 0.72 -8.38
N LYS A 63 8.98 -0.33 -7.72
CA LYS A 63 7.66 -0.90 -7.96
C LYS A 63 6.73 -0.44 -6.83
N ILE A 64 5.57 0.11 -7.19
CA ILE A 64 4.60 0.59 -6.21
C ILE A 64 3.35 -0.29 -6.32
N ASN A 65 3.14 -1.12 -5.31
CA ASN A 65 2.04 -2.07 -5.26
C ASN A 65 0.76 -1.40 -4.74
N ARG A 66 -0.40 -1.82 -5.23
CA ARG A 66 -1.74 -1.37 -4.80
C ARG A 66 -2.01 0.13 -4.99
N MET A 67 -1.29 0.79 -5.87
CA MET A 67 -1.50 2.20 -6.21
C MET A 67 -1.72 2.34 -7.72
N SER A 68 -2.72 3.13 -8.12
CA SER A 68 -2.98 3.38 -9.52
C SER A 68 -1.86 4.21 -10.16
N ARG A 69 -1.71 4.12 -11.48
CA ARG A 69 -0.72 4.94 -12.21
C ARG A 69 -1.01 6.43 -12.04
N GLU A 70 -2.29 6.82 -11.95
CA GLU A 70 -2.69 8.21 -11.71
C GLU A 70 -2.19 8.70 -10.35
N ASP A 71 -2.32 7.88 -9.30
CA ASP A 71 -1.88 8.23 -7.96
C ASP A 71 -0.36 8.20 -7.84
N ILE A 72 0.33 7.28 -8.52
CA ILE A 72 1.81 7.30 -8.61
C ILE A 72 2.31 8.62 -9.20
N ASN A 73 1.60 9.20 -10.17
CA ASN A 73 1.94 10.51 -10.74
C ASN A 73 1.76 11.68 -9.76
N LYS A 74 0.95 11.52 -8.70
CA LYS A 74 0.74 12.52 -7.64
C LYS A 74 1.75 12.40 -6.50
N LEU A 75 2.60 11.38 -6.51
CA LEU A 75 3.61 11.19 -5.48
C LEU A 75 4.68 12.28 -5.54
N GLU A 76 4.89 12.95 -4.43
CA GLU A 76 5.98 13.88 -4.22
C GLU A 76 7.10 13.20 -3.43
N VAL A 77 8.31 13.25 -3.95
CA VAL A 77 9.49 12.75 -3.25
C VAL A 77 10.09 13.85 -2.40
N LYS A 78 10.15 13.63 -1.11
CA LYS A 78 10.77 14.54 -0.14
C LYS A 78 12.12 13.97 0.30
N ILE A 79 13.19 14.71 0.07
CA ILE A 79 14.55 14.29 0.39
C ILE A 79 15.12 15.17 1.50
N HIS A 80 15.76 14.55 2.47
CA HIS A 80 16.47 15.31 3.50
C HIS A 80 17.76 15.95 2.96
N SER A 81 18.11 17.06 3.57
CA SER A 81 19.13 18.05 3.18
C SER A 81 20.42 17.49 2.56
N ASN A 82 20.99 18.23 1.61
CA ASN A 82 22.21 17.99 0.85
C ASN A 82 22.15 16.92 -0.25
N ASN A 83 21.00 16.29 -0.47
CA ASN A 83 20.74 15.47 -1.64
C ASN A 83 19.80 16.21 -2.59
N GLN A 84 19.94 15.96 -3.87
CA GLN A 84 19.06 16.53 -4.89
C GLN A 84 18.38 15.41 -5.66
N LEU A 85 17.06 15.53 -5.81
CA LEU A 85 16.28 14.73 -6.76
C LEU A 85 16.47 15.36 -8.14
N THR A 86 17.06 14.64 -9.06
CA THR A 86 17.30 15.13 -10.44
C THR A 86 16.26 14.61 -11.41
N LYS A 87 15.63 13.48 -11.12
CA LYS A 87 14.56 12.89 -11.92
C LYS A 87 13.54 12.18 -11.03
N CYS A 88 12.27 12.42 -11.29
CA CYS A 88 11.14 11.64 -10.78
C CYS A 88 10.14 11.48 -11.91
N LYS A 89 9.96 10.26 -12.40
CA LYS A 89 8.99 9.96 -13.46
C LYS A 89 8.39 8.58 -13.29
N THR A 90 7.15 8.41 -13.69
CA THR A 90 6.57 7.08 -13.84
C THR A 90 7.34 6.29 -14.91
N ALA A 91 7.55 5.03 -14.66
CA ALA A 91 8.18 4.13 -15.61
C ALA A 91 7.17 3.63 -16.65
N ASP A 92 7.68 3.11 -17.77
CA ASP A 92 6.85 2.53 -18.82
C ASP A 92 6.30 1.13 -18.44
N TYR A 93 6.90 0.50 -17.42
CA TYR A 93 6.37 -0.75 -16.85
C TYR A 93 5.29 -0.44 -15.79
N GLU A 94 4.38 -1.40 -15.58
CA GLU A 94 3.24 -1.26 -14.69
C GLU A 94 3.66 -0.89 -13.27
N ASN A 95 3.00 0.15 -12.71
CA ASN A 95 3.21 0.63 -11.35
C ASN A 95 4.67 0.98 -11.01
N GLY A 96 5.43 1.41 -12.00
CA GLY A 96 6.83 1.77 -11.85
C GLY A 96 7.05 3.26 -11.61
N LEU A 97 8.03 3.60 -10.76
CA LEU A 97 8.56 4.93 -10.54
C LEU A 97 10.07 4.94 -10.65
N ILE A 98 10.62 5.86 -11.42
CA ILE A 98 12.07 6.05 -11.57
C ILE A 98 12.48 7.30 -10.82
N LEU A 99 13.39 7.13 -9.87
CA LEU A 99 14.03 8.24 -9.15
C LEU A 99 15.51 8.30 -9.51
N GLU A 100 16.01 9.50 -9.79
CA GLU A 100 17.45 9.77 -9.82
C GLU A 100 17.77 10.84 -8.79
N MET A 101 18.77 10.59 -7.99
CA MET A 101 19.18 11.51 -6.94
C MET A 101 20.69 11.42 -6.69
N THR A 102 21.25 12.47 -6.05
CA THR A 102 22.67 12.49 -5.70
C THR A 102 23.08 11.22 -4.98
N ALA A 103 24.10 10.54 -5.49
CA ALA A 103 24.63 9.32 -4.88
C ALA A 103 25.40 9.65 -3.59
N LYS A 104 24.90 9.16 -2.45
CA LYS A 104 25.50 9.36 -1.13
C LYS A 104 25.20 8.19 -0.20
N PRO A 105 26.10 7.92 0.77
CA PRO A 105 25.73 7.13 1.93
C PRO A 105 24.66 7.85 2.77
N ALA A 106 23.86 7.09 3.50
CA ALA A 106 22.80 7.58 4.39
C ALA A 106 21.83 8.56 3.70
N THR A 107 21.47 8.27 2.45
CA THR A 107 20.45 9.02 1.72
C THR A 107 19.08 8.74 2.33
N ARG A 108 18.40 9.80 2.77
CA ARG A 108 17.09 9.70 3.43
C ARG A 108 16.04 10.38 2.58
N PHE A 109 14.92 9.66 2.35
CA PHE A 109 13.76 10.20 1.65
C PHE A 109 12.45 9.53 2.10
N TYR A 110 11.33 10.17 1.75
CA TYR A 110 9.98 9.65 1.96
C TYR A 110 9.07 10.18 0.85
N PHE A 111 7.87 9.59 0.73
CA PHE A 111 6.82 10.06 -0.17
C PHE A 111 5.77 10.89 0.57
N HIS A 112 5.20 11.82 -0.15
CA HIS A 112 3.96 12.49 0.20
C HIS A 112 2.97 12.35 -0.95
N HIS A 113 1.73 11.98 -0.63
CA HIS A 113 0.61 11.94 -1.57
C HIS A 113 -0.53 12.80 -1.01
N PRO A 114 -1.21 13.63 -1.85
CA PRO A 114 -2.25 14.54 -1.36
C PRO A 114 -3.41 13.85 -0.64
N GLU A 115 -3.76 12.64 -1.06
CA GLU A 115 -4.88 11.86 -0.50
C GLU A 115 -4.41 10.87 0.58
N PHE A 116 -3.28 10.21 0.37
CA PHE A 116 -2.81 9.11 1.23
C PHE A 116 -1.79 9.55 2.29
N GLY A 117 -1.41 10.83 2.31
CA GLY A 117 -0.49 11.39 3.29
C GLY A 117 0.97 10.96 3.06
N TYR A 118 1.70 10.76 4.16
CA TYR A 118 3.14 10.51 4.13
C TYR A 118 3.46 9.02 4.21
N SER A 119 4.58 8.62 3.55
CA SER A 119 5.17 7.31 3.78
C SER A 119 6.07 7.30 5.02
N ASN A 120 6.52 6.11 5.42
CA ASN A 120 7.70 6.00 6.26
C ASN A 120 8.92 6.59 5.55
N GLU A 121 9.89 7.06 6.34
CA GLU A 121 11.19 7.46 5.84
C GLU A 121 12.10 6.24 5.69
N VAL A 122 12.90 6.22 4.63
CA VAL A 122 13.94 5.22 4.40
C VAL A 122 15.32 5.85 4.44
N ASN A 123 16.33 5.06 4.83
CA ASN A 123 17.72 5.47 4.88
C ASN A 123 18.56 4.42 4.16
N ILE A 124 19.14 4.79 3.02
CA ILE A 124 19.83 3.87 2.11
C ILE A 124 21.19 4.42 1.67
N ASN A 125 22.07 3.52 1.23
CA ASN A 125 23.35 3.89 0.68
C ASN A 125 23.32 3.83 -0.84
N LEU A 126 23.61 4.95 -1.49
CA LEU A 126 23.65 5.08 -2.94
C LEU A 126 25.09 5.29 -3.42
N GLU A 127 25.54 4.43 -4.30
CA GLU A 127 26.84 4.56 -4.98
C GLU A 127 26.67 5.24 -6.34
N PRO A 128 27.67 6.04 -6.78
CA PRO A 128 27.65 6.73 -8.05
C PRO A 128 27.41 5.80 -9.26
N ASN A 129 26.55 6.25 -10.18
CA ASN A 129 26.27 5.57 -11.45
C ASN A 129 25.74 4.14 -11.31
N LYS A 130 25.16 3.80 -10.16
CA LYS A 130 24.50 2.50 -9.94
C LYS A 130 22.99 2.60 -10.01
N GLU A 131 22.38 1.52 -10.46
CA GLU A 131 20.94 1.31 -10.42
C GLU A 131 20.56 0.38 -9.26
N TYR A 132 19.41 0.67 -8.65
CA TYR A 132 18.84 -0.06 -7.53
C TYR A 132 17.38 -0.39 -7.81
N TYR A 133 16.90 -1.45 -7.19
CA TYR A 133 15.49 -1.78 -7.10
C TYR A 133 14.99 -1.53 -5.69
N MET A 134 13.72 -1.11 -5.57
CA MET A 134 13.02 -0.93 -4.30
C MET A 134 11.52 -1.09 -4.50
N GLU A 135 10.80 -1.50 -3.46
CA GLU A 135 9.35 -1.59 -3.49
C GLU A 135 8.71 -0.63 -2.50
N ALA A 136 7.50 -0.20 -2.84
CA ALA A 136 6.59 0.49 -1.94
C ALA A 136 5.18 -0.07 -2.14
N SER A 137 4.30 0.16 -1.17
CA SER A 137 2.91 -0.28 -1.27
C SER A 137 1.96 0.68 -0.56
N LEU A 138 0.76 0.81 -1.10
CA LEU A 138 -0.35 1.49 -0.43
C LEU A 138 -1.04 0.48 0.50
N ASN A 139 -1.01 0.74 1.80
CA ASN A 139 -1.55 -0.13 2.85
C ASN A 139 -2.88 0.39 3.42
N GLN A 140 -3.64 1.14 2.65
CA GLN A 140 -4.96 1.58 3.05
C GLN A 140 -5.96 0.43 2.97
N THR A 141 -6.78 0.28 4.02
CA THR A 141 -7.82 -0.75 4.09
C THR A 141 -9.20 -0.12 4.27
N TYR A 142 -10.22 -0.85 3.83
CA TYR A 142 -11.63 -0.49 4.01
C TYR A 142 -12.41 -1.67 4.57
N SER A 143 -13.52 -1.37 5.25
CA SER A 143 -14.55 -2.38 5.50
C SER A 143 -15.47 -2.42 4.28
N ILE A 144 -15.60 -3.57 3.65
CA ILE A 144 -16.49 -3.76 2.51
C ILE A 144 -17.74 -4.54 2.91
N VAL A 145 -18.85 -4.26 2.23
CA VAL A 145 -20.10 -4.99 2.39
C VAL A 145 -20.36 -5.82 1.13
N VAL A 146 -20.49 -7.12 1.32
CA VAL A 146 -20.87 -8.06 0.27
C VAL A 146 -22.35 -8.38 0.43
N ASN A 147 -23.15 -8.12 -0.62
CA ASN A 147 -24.58 -8.40 -0.66
C ASN A 147 -24.87 -9.56 -1.61
N SER A 148 -25.77 -10.46 -1.23
CA SER A 148 -26.21 -11.60 -2.02
C SER A 148 -27.73 -11.57 -2.21
N ASN A 149 -28.26 -12.52 -2.97
CA ASN A 149 -29.70 -12.81 -3.03
C ASN A 149 -30.13 -13.94 -2.08
N VAL A 150 -29.19 -14.57 -1.38
CA VAL A 150 -29.43 -15.69 -0.46
C VAL A 150 -28.74 -15.47 0.89
N THR A 151 -29.32 -15.98 1.96
CA THR A 151 -28.69 -16.09 3.27
C THR A 151 -27.76 -17.31 3.30
N ASP A 152 -26.82 -17.32 4.24
CA ASP A 152 -25.93 -18.46 4.50
C ASP A 152 -25.02 -18.85 3.33
N ALA A 153 -24.85 -17.94 2.35
CA ALA A 153 -23.85 -18.11 1.28
C ALA A 153 -22.46 -17.93 1.86
N GLU A 154 -21.55 -18.85 1.54
CA GLU A 154 -20.14 -18.74 1.90
C GLU A 154 -19.46 -17.69 1.03
N VAL A 155 -18.71 -16.80 1.68
CA VAL A 155 -18.01 -15.70 1.02
C VAL A 155 -16.51 -15.91 1.14
N TYR A 156 -15.83 -15.82 -0.01
CA TYR A 156 -14.39 -15.88 -0.12
C TYR A 156 -13.88 -14.61 -0.78
N LEU A 157 -12.76 -14.09 -0.27
CA LEU A 157 -12.04 -12.97 -0.87
C LEU A 157 -10.60 -13.42 -1.13
N ASP A 158 -10.15 -13.32 -2.38
CA ASP A 158 -8.82 -13.79 -2.84
C ASP A 158 -8.54 -15.26 -2.48
N GLY A 159 -9.59 -16.09 -2.52
CA GLY A 159 -9.54 -17.51 -2.16
C GLY A 159 -9.61 -17.82 -0.68
N GLU A 160 -9.57 -16.82 0.20
CA GLU A 160 -9.66 -16.98 1.64
C GLU A 160 -11.13 -16.88 2.11
N TYR A 161 -11.58 -17.83 2.92
CA TYR A 161 -12.91 -17.81 3.53
C TYR A 161 -13.07 -16.66 4.53
N LYS A 162 -14.10 -15.83 4.36
CA LYS A 162 -14.37 -14.65 5.17
C LYS A 162 -15.62 -14.77 6.06
N GLY A 163 -16.49 -15.73 5.79
CA GLY A 163 -17.71 -15.93 6.54
C GLY A 163 -18.90 -16.29 5.67
N ARG A 164 -20.11 -16.12 6.22
CA ARG A 164 -21.39 -16.37 5.53
C ARG A 164 -22.26 -15.12 5.55
N THR A 165 -23.10 -14.98 4.52
CA THR A 165 -24.13 -13.93 4.52
C THR A 165 -25.16 -14.18 5.63
N ASP A 166 -25.54 -13.10 6.30
CA ASP A 166 -26.49 -13.09 7.42
C ASP A 166 -27.96 -13.11 6.96
N SER A 167 -28.89 -12.91 7.90
CA SER A 167 -30.33 -12.81 7.62
C SER A 167 -30.72 -11.64 6.73
N SER A 168 -29.84 -10.65 6.57
CA SER A 168 -29.98 -9.51 5.63
C SER A 168 -29.35 -9.80 4.27
N ASN A 169 -28.92 -11.04 4.02
CA ASN A 169 -28.19 -11.47 2.83
C ASN A 169 -26.87 -10.69 2.63
N SER A 170 -26.22 -10.30 3.70
CA SER A 170 -25.00 -9.51 3.65
C SER A 170 -23.90 -10.02 4.56
N LEU A 171 -22.64 -9.71 4.22
CA LEU A 171 -21.47 -9.92 5.05
C LEU A 171 -20.57 -8.68 5.00
N THR A 172 -20.15 -8.20 6.17
CA THR A 172 -19.13 -7.15 6.26
C THR A 172 -17.77 -7.77 6.45
N ILE A 173 -16.83 -7.49 5.55
CA ILE A 173 -15.44 -7.90 5.63
C ILE A 173 -14.60 -6.67 6.00
N LYS A 174 -13.86 -6.76 7.10
CA LYS A 174 -13.00 -5.67 7.60
C LYS A 174 -11.58 -5.78 7.05
N GLU A 175 -10.86 -4.65 7.05
CA GLU A 175 -9.42 -4.58 6.73
C GLU A 175 -9.06 -5.11 5.33
N VAL A 176 -9.94 -4.87 4.35
CA VAL A 176 -9.69 -5.19 2.96
C VAL A 176 -8.82 -4.09 2.35
N PHE A 177 -7.70 -4.45 1.77
CA PHE A 177 -6.80 -3.50 1.11
C PHE A 177 -7.48 -2.83 -0.09
N ILE A 178 -7.04 -1.61 -0.40
CA ILE A 178 -7.38 -0.95 -1.67
C ILE A 178 -6.81 -1.73 -2.85
N GLY A 179 -7.57 -1.80 -3.96
CA GLY A 179 -7.15 -2.43 -5.20
C GLY A 179 -8.09 -3.53 -5.70
N GLU A 180 -7.60 -4.31 -6.66
CA GLU A 180 -8.35 -5.43 -7.23
C GLU A 180 -8.32 -6.64 -6.32
N HIS A 181 -9.49 -7.28 -6.17
CA HIS A 181 -9.72 -8.51 -5.43
C HIS A 181 -10.60 -9.47 -6.21
N THR A 182 -10.53 -10.74 -5.88
CA THR A 182 -11.42 -11.76 -6.39
C THR A 182 -12.45 -12.12 -5.33
N LEU A 183 -13.72 -11.76 -5.57
CA LEU A 183 -14.84 -12.09 -4.70
C LEU A 183 -15.55 -13.35 -5.22
N LYS A 184 -15.68 -14.37 -4.38
CA LYS A 184 -16.37 -15.61 -4.70
C LYS A 184 -17.45 -15.88 -3.65
N LEU A 185 -18.66 -16.22 -4.10
CA LEU A 185 -19.75 -16.72 -3.28
C LEU A 185 -20.09 -18.16 -3.64
N THR A 186 -20.37 -18.98 -2.62
CA THR A 186 -20.76 -20.38 -2.79
C THR A 186 -22.02 -20.65 -1.96
N TYR A 187 -23.02 -21.27 -2.59
CA TYR A 187 -24.24 -21.72 -1.94
C TYR A 187 -24.61 -23.11 -2.43
N GLY A 188 -24.56 -24.11 -1.54
CA GLY A 188 -24.67 -25.51 -1.95
C GLY A 188 -23.57 -25.90 -2.94
N ASN A 189 -23.98 -26.38 -4.12
CA ASN A 189 -23.06 -26.76 -5.20
C ASN A 189 -22.81 -25.64 -6.23
N ILE A 190 -23.39 -24.45 -6.02
CA ILE A 190 -23.30 -23.33 -6.94
C ILE A 190 -22.24 -22.36 -6.45
N SER A 191 -21.39 -21.91 -7.35
CA SER A 191 -20.34 -20.95 -7.05
C SER A 191 -20.24 -19.89 -8.14
N HIS A 192 -20.14 -18.63 -7.72
CA HIS A 192 -19.91 -17.48 -8.61
C HIS A 192 -18.70 -16.70 -8.15
N GLU A 193 -17.92 -16.24 -9.12
CA GLU A 193 -16.70 -15.46 -8.89
C GLU A 193 -16.71 -14.21 -9.75
N GLN A 194 -16.26 -13.09 -9.19
CA GLN A 194 -16.07 -11.83 -9.93
C GLN A 194 -14.84 -11.08 -9.41
N LYS A 195 -14.23 -10.32 -10.30
CA LYS A 195 -13.25 -9.31 -9.91
C LYS A 195 -13.96 -8.06 -9.39
N ILE A 196 -13.49 -7.55 -8.27
CA ILE A 196 -13.97 -6.31 -7.66
C ILE A 196 -12.78 -5.37 -7.47
N GLU A 197 -13.04 -4.06 -7.48
CA GLU A 197 -12.06 -3.04 -7.16
C GLU A 197 -12.52 -2.30 -5.90
N VAL A 198 -11.70 -2.34 -4.85
CA VAL A 198 -11.95 -1.69 -3.57
C VAL A 198 -11.25 -0.34 -3.55
N ASN A 199 -12.00 0.75 -3.29
CA ASN A 199 -11.47 2.10 -3.13
C ASN A 199 -12.41 2.93 -2.24
N SER A 200 -12.06 4.19 -1.94
CA SER A 200 -12.84 5.07 -1.06
C SER A 200 -14.30 5.27 -1.49
N GLY A 201 -14.59 5.17 -2.78
CA GLY A 201 -15.95 5.31 -3.35
C GLY A 201 -16.68 3.99 -3.59
N LYS A 202 -16.01 2.84 -3.44
CA LYS A 202 -16.55 1.54 -3.85
C LYS A 202 -16.25 0.48 -2.79
N ILE A 203 -17.11 0.45 -1.79
CA ILE A 203 -17.01 -0.44 -0.60
C ILE A 203 -18.22 -1.38 -0.47
N SER A 204 -19.15 -1.38 -1.41
CA SER A 204 -20.32 -2.26 -1.43
C SER A 204 -20.40 -3.01 -2.74
N PHE A 205 -20.48 -4.32 -2.68
CA PHE A 205 -20.48 -5.21 -3.83
C PHE A 205 -21.68 -6.16 -3.78
N ARG A 206 -22.28 -6.44 -4.93
CA ARG A 206 -23.37 -7.40 -5.05
C ARG A 206 -22.93 -8.58 -5.91
N GLN A 207 -23.15 -9.78 -5.37
CA GLN A 207 -22.93 -11.04 -6.04
C GLN A 207 -24.16 -11.94 -5.82
N ASN A 208 -24.89 -12.23 -6.88
CA ASN A 208 -26.02 -13.12 -6.79
C ASN A 208 -25.59 -14.58 -7.07
N VAL A 209 -26.26 -15.52 -6.44
CA VAL A 209 -26.12 -16.95 -6.71
C VAL A 209 -27.38 -17.40 -7.45
N ASP A 210 -27.23 -17.96 -8.66
CA ASP A 210 -28.36 -18.45 -9.42
C ASP A 210 -28.87 -19.75 -8.80
N THR A 211 -29.96 -19.64 -8.04
CA THR A 211 -30.63 -20.79 -7.39
C THR A 211 -31.57 -21.52 -8.31
N ALA A 212 -31.75 -21.08 -9.56
CA ALA A 212 -32.72 -21.61 -10.51
C ALA A 212 -32.31 -22.93 -11.22
N ALA A 213 -31.15 -23.49 -10.92
CA ALA A 213 -30.60 -24.66 -11.64
C ALA A 213 -30.70 -26.00 -10.85
N SER A 214 -31.58 -26.09 -9.86
CA SER A 214 -31.81 -27.34 -9.08
C SER A 214 -33.26 -27.81 -9.17
N GLU A 215 -33.75 -28.08 -10.37
CA GLU A 215 -34.89 -28.97 -10.63
C GLU A 215 -34.44 -30.18 -11.44
#